data_bd872a743f80346ee8d9b2f61287a39c
#
_entry.id   bd872a743f80346ee8d9b2f61287a39c
#
_cell.length_a   1.000
_cell.length_b   1.000
_cell.length_c   1.000
_cell.angle_alpha   90.00
_cell.angle_beta   90.00
_cell.angle_gamma   90.00
#
_symmetry.space_group_name_H-M   'P 1'
#
loop_
_entity.id
_entity.type
_entity.pdbx_description
1 polymer ?
#
loop_
_entity_poly.entity_id
_entity_poly.type
_entity_poly.pdbx_seq_one_letter_code
_entity_poly.pdbx_strand_id
1 'polypeptide(L)'
;VTALKSITKGMQLIGNNISNVNSVGYKGSRARFTDNFYQYEQKSQTPVGGNPSTQVSEFGSGTDLSSVASDFKQGAFDVTGLDLDLAIDGGNRPNGGGFFAVVNPTTTETFYTRAGSFESLVDGTIVTRDSNQFRLQTQTGDLVIAPDEGETLLARQIDEQGNVYALINDGKQDIRRAVAQLQVVNFAAPQN
;
A
#
# COMPACT_ATOMS: atom_id res chain seq x y z
N VAL A 1 15.16 -8.33 28.59
CA VAL A 1 15.01 -7.01 27.97
C VAL A 1 14.67 -7.12 26.48
N THR A 2 15.22 -8.12 25.74
CA THR A 2 15.02 -8.29 24.29
C THR A 2 13.57 -8.63 23.95
N ALA A 3 13.00 -9.64 24.60
CA ALA A 3 11.60 -10.05 24.41
C ALA A 3 10.61 -8.90 24.63
N LEU A 4 10.83 -8.07 25.65
CA LEU A 4 9.96 -6.92 25.91
C LEU A 4 10.02 -5.89 24.75
N LYS A 5 11.22 -5.61 24.21
CA LYS A 5 11.37 -4.73 23.06
C LYS A 5 10.67 -5.30 21.81
N SER A 6 10.78 -6.60 21.58
CA SER A 6 10.15 -7.28 20.44
C SER A 6 8.63 -7.24 20.54
N ILE A 7 8.08 -7.49 21.73
CA ILE A 7 6.63 -7.39 22.01
C ILE A 7 6.16 -5.95 21.80
N THR A 8 6.90 -4.95 22.30
CA THR A 8 6.54 -3.53 22.13
C THR A 8 6.47 -3.14 20.65
N LYS A 9 7.44 -3.59 19.83
CA LYS A 9 7.39 -3.38 18.37
C LYS A 9 6.19 -4.08 17.72
N GLY A 10 5.85 -5.30 18.16
CA GLY A 10 4.64 -5.99 17.72
C GLY A 10 3.36 -5.20 18.05
N MET A 11 3.27 -4.66 19.25
CA MET A 11 2.13 -3.81 19.66
C MET A 11 2.06 -2.52 18.85
N GLN A 12 3.19 -1.88 18.54
CA GLN A 12 3.23 -0.71 17.68
C GLN A 12 2.71 -1.00 16.26
N LEU A 13 3.05 -2.16 15.69
CA LEU A 13 2.51 -2.59 14.39
C LEU A 13 1.00 -2.81 14.44
N ILE A 14 0.49 -3.44 15.48
CA ILE A 14 -0.95 -3.63 15.69
C ILE A 14 -1.64 -2.27 15.82
N GLY A 15 -1.09 -1.36 16.61
CA GLY A 15 -1.61 0.00 16.77
C GLY A 15 -1.66 0.76 15.44
N ASN A 16 -0.62 0.62 14.63
CA ASN A 16 -0.57 1.23 13.30
C ASN A 16 -1.64 0.62 12.37
N ASN A 17 -1.80 -0.71 12.37
CA ASN A 17 -2.86 -1.36 11.58
C ASN A 17 -4.26 -0.89 11.99
N ILE A 18 -4.51 -0.74 13.29
CA ILE A 18 -5.80 -0.26 13.82
C ILE A 18 -6.03 1.20 13.43
N SER A 19 -5.02 2.06 13.56
CA SER A 19 -5.12 3.48 13.19
C SER A 19 -5.46 3.67 11.71
N ASN A 20 -5.01 2.77 10.85
CA ASN A 20 -5.18 2.85 9.41
C ASN A 20 -6.27 1.92 8.86
N VAL A 21 -7.11 1.31 9.72
CA VAL A 21 -8.13 0.33 9.29
C VAL A 21 -9.13 0.93 8.30
N ASN A 22 -9.40 2.23 8.40
CA ASN A 22 -10.31 2.97 7.51
C ASN A 22 -9.58 3.70 6.36
N SER A 23 -8.24 3.54 6.25
CA SER A 23 -7.48 4.19 5.19
C SER A 23 -7.62 3.42 3.88
N VAL A 24 -8.04 4.10 2.82
CA VAL A 24 -8.19 3.50 1.48
C VAL A 24 -6.84 3.00 0.96
N GLY A 25 -6.81 1.75 0.49
CA GLY A 25 -5.59 1.14 -0.07
C GLY A 25 -4.54 0.75 0.96
N TYR A 26 -4.80 0.90 2.28
CA TYR A 26 -3.88 0.48 3.31
C TYR A 26 -3.62 -1.04 3.28
N LYS A 27 -2.37 -1.43 3.44
CA LYS A 27 -1.93 -2.82 3.51
C LYS A 27 -1.36 -3.10 4.91
N GLY A 28 -2.05 -3.94 5.64
CA GLY A 28 -1.66 -4.30 7.00
C GLY A 28 -0.30 -4.96 7.08
N SER A 29 0.45 -4.69 8.13
CA SER A 29 1.75 -5.30 8.38
C SER A 29 1.64 -6.32 9.51
N ARG A 30 2.39 -7.43 9.39
CA ARG A 30 2.43 -8.51 10.38
C ARG A 30 3.87 -8.71 10.86
N ALA A 31 4.04 -8.74 12.18
CA ALA A 31 5.29 -9.12 12.81
C ALA A 31 5.46 -10.65 12.82
N ARG A 32 6.67 -11.11 12.54
CA ARG A 32 7.09 -12.50 12.74
C ARG A 32 8.16 -12.53 13.82
N PHE A 33 7.98 -13.40 14.79
CA PHE A 33 8.90 -13.58 15.90
C PHE A 33 9.64 -14.90 15.74
N THR A 34 10.90 -14.91 16.13
CA THR A 34 11.70 -16.12 16.28
C THR A 34 12.09 -16.30 17.74
N ASP A 35 12.14 -17.52 18.18
CA ASP A 35 12.67 -17.88 19.47
C ASP A 35 14.21 -17.79 19.47
N ASN A 36 14.78 -17.27 20.57
CA ASN A 36 16.23 -17.24 20.75
C ASN A 36 16.70 -18.59 21.28
N PHE A 37 17.97 -18.90 21.03
CA PHE A 37 18.59 -20.15 21.48
C PHE A 37 18.48 -20.30 22.99
N TYR A 38 18.18 -21.54 23.40
CA TYR A 38 18.17 -21.91 24.82
C TYR A 38 19.59 -21.95 25.37
N GLN A 39 19.78 -21.50 26.61
CA GLN A 39 21.01 -21.68 27.34
C GLN A 39 20.87 -22.84 28.31
N TYR A 40 21.84 -23.75 28.26
CA TYR A 40 21.91 -24.87 29.19
C TYR A 40 22.65 -24.42 30.45
N GLU A 41 21.97 -24.45 31.59
CA GLU A 41 22.62 -24.15 32.87
C GLU A 41 23.23 -25.39 33.50
N GLN A 42 22.62 -26.57 33.27
CA GLN A 42 23.19 -27.84 33.68
C GLN A 42 23.09 -28.90 32.58
N LYS A 43 24.19 -29.59 32.31
CA LYS A 43 24.18 -30.74 31.40
C LYS A 43 23.66 -31.98 32.18
N SER A 44 22.82 -32.78 31.52
CA SER A 44 22.46 -34.10 32.01
C SER A 44 23.72 -34.92 32.33
N GLN A 45 23.79 -35.46 33.55
CA GLN A 45 24.86 -36.41 33.89
C GLN A 45 24.25 -37.83 33.94
N THR A 46 24.98 -38.78 33.37
CA THR A 46 24.61 -40.18 33.45
C THR A 46 24.73 -40.64 34.90
N PRO A 47 23.80 -41.47 35.39
CA PRO A 47 23.88 -42.03 36.74
C PRO A 47 25.17 -42.82 36.95
N VAL A 48 26.01 -42.44 37.87
CA VAL A 48 27.19 -43.15 38.27
C VAL A 48 27.10 -43.46 39.76
N GLY A 49 27.27 -44.75 40.11
CA GLY A 49 27.40 -45.14 41.53
C GLY A 49 26.14 -44.95 42.39
N GLY A 50 24.93 -45.12 41.84
CA GLY A 50 23.68 -45.04 42.57
C GLY A 50 23.13 -43.63 42.82
N ASN A 51 23.77 -42.58 42.30
CA ASN A 51 23.21 -41.23 42.34
C ASN A 51 22.15 -41.04 41.23
N PRO A 52 21.02 -40.33 41.50
CA PRO A 52 20.02 -40.05 40.49
C PRO A 52 20.56 -39.19 39.36
N SER A 53 20.07 -39.42 38.13
CA SER A 53 20.38 -38.55 36.99
C SER A 53 19.92 -37.11 37.24
N THR A 54 20.78 -36.14 36.95
CA THR A 54 20.41 -34.74 37.03
C THR A 54 19.61 -34.35 35.75
N GLN A 55 18.44 -33.77 35.96
CA GLN A 55 17.65 -33.25 34.83
C GLN A 55 18.37 -32.06 34.20
N VAL A 56 18.22 -31.94 32.86
CA VAL A 56 18.70 -30.76 32.10
C VAL A 56 17.85 -29.56 32.49
N SER A 57 18.50 -28.51 32.94
CA SER A 57 17.85 -27.20 33.17
C SER A 57 18.15 -26.28 31.97
N GLU A 58 17.10 -25.95 31.22
CA GLU A 58 17.19 -25.09 30.06
C GLU A 58 16.43 -23.80 30.34
N PHE A 59 17.08 -22.65 30.05
CA PHE A 59 16.44 -21.36 30.09
C PHE A 59 16.35 -20.77 28.70
N GLY A 60 15.09 -20.42 28.29
CA GLY A 60 14.85 -19.73 27.03
C GLY A 60 15.36 -18.28 27.10
N SER A 61 16.11 -17.84 26.10
CA SER A 61 16.63 -16.47 25.99
C SER A 61 15.56 -15.46 25.51
N GLY A 62 14.32 -15.90 25.33
CA GLY A 62 13.19 -15.09 24.90
C GLY A 62 13.03 -15.06 23.38
N THR A 63 12.23 -14.12 22.89
CA THR A 63 11.89 -13.98 21.47
C THR A 63 12.47 -12.70 20.88
N ASP A 64 12.80 -12.73 19.60
CA ASP A 64 13.20 -11.55 18.83
C ASP A 64 12.29 -11.35 17.61
N LEU A 65 12.19 -10.09 17.13
CA LEU A 65 11.45 -9.76 15.92
C LEU A 65 12.29 -10.15 14.70
N SER A 66 11.87 -11.20 14.01
CA SER A 66 12.58 -11.72 12.84
C SER A 66 12.33 -10.87 11.59
N SER A 67 11.08 -10.54 11.32
CA SER A 67 10.71 -9.75 10.14
C SER A 67 9.35 -9.07 10.31
N VAL A 68 9.15 -8.02 9.53
CA VAL A 68 7.84 -7.38 9.33
C VAL A 68 7.48 -7.59 7.87
N ALA A 69 6.33 -8.19 7.62
CA ALA A 69 5.82 -8.42 6.27
C ALA A 69 4.49 -7.71 6.09
N SER A 70 4.35 -6.96 4.98
CA SER A 70 3.08 -6.36 4.59
C SER A 70 2.22 -7.37 3.83
N ASP A 71 0.90 -7.36 4.11
CA ASP A 71 -0.06 -8.24 3.42
C ASP A 71 -0.66 -7.49 2.21
N PHE A 72 -0.21 -7.85 1.01
CA PHE A 72 -0.67 -7.25 -0.25
C PHE A 72 -1.91 -7.91 -0.85
N LYS A 73 -2.61 -8.78 -0.10
CA LYS A 73 -3.86 -9.37 -0.60
C LYS A 73 -4.85 -8.30 -1.02
N GLN A 74 -5.58 -8.59 -2.10
CA GLN A 74 -6.65 -7.74 -2.58
C GLN A 74 -7.79 -7.70 -1.55
N GLY A 75 -8.22 -6.49 -1.19
CA GLY A 75 -9.40 -6.24 -0.37
C GLY A 75 -10.66 -6.19 -1.22
N ALA A 76 -11.81 -5.99 -0.57
CA ALA A 76 -13.05 -5.70 -1.25
C ALA A 76 -13.01 -4.31 -1.92
N PHE A 77 -13.71 -4.18 -3.03
CA PHE A 77 -13.93 -2.90 -3.69
C PHE A 77 -15.23 -2.28 -3.18
N ASP A 78 -15.19 -0.99 -2.88
CA ASP A 78 -16.36 -0.20 -2.57
C ASP A 78 -16.73 0.69 -3.76
N VAL A 79 -18.00 0.73 -4.12
CA VAL A 79 -18.50 1.60 -5.17
C VAL A 79 -18.91 2.94 -4.56
N THR A 80 -18.12 3.97 -4.80
CA THR A 80 -18.34 5.32 -4.25
C THR A 80 -19.26 6.18 -5.13
N GLY A 81 -19.39 5.85 -6.41
CA GLY A 81 -20.15 6.64 -7.38
C GLY A 81 -19.46 7.93 -7.82
N LEU A 82 -18.18 8.10 -7.52
CA LEU A 82 -17.37 9.24 -7.94
C LEU A 82 -16.49 8.85 -9.14
N ASP A 83 -16.46 9.68 -10.16
CA ASP A 83 -15.77 9.41 -11.44
C ASP A 83 -14.25 9.30 -11.29
N LEU A 84 -13.68 9.92 -10.25
CA LEU A 84 -12.24 9.97 -9.99
C LEU A 84 -11.80 9.06 -8.85
N ASP A 85 -12.69 8.24 -8.29
CA ASP A 85 -12.31 7.20 -7.33
C ASP A 85 -11.94 5.94 -8.12
N LEU A 86 -10.67 5.59 -8.05
CA LEU A 86 -10.06 4.50 -8.82
C LEU A 86 -9.58 3.38 -7.91
N ALA A 87 -9.73 2.15 -8.34
CA ALA A 87 -9.16 1.01 -7.65
C ALA A 87 -8.32 0.16 -8.61
N ILE A 88 -7.17 -0.31 -8.14
CA ILE A 88 -6.33 -1.22 -8.92
C ILE A 88 -6.72 -2.64 -8.56
N ASP A 89 -7.23 -3.39 -9.54
CA ASP A 89 -7.43 -4.83 -9.40
C ASP A 89 -6.11 -5.57 -9.64
N GLY A 90 -5.59 -6.12 -8.57
CA GLY A 90 -4.40 -6.95 -8.61
C GLY A 90 -4.66 -8.36 -9.13
N GLY A 91 -5.92 -8.78 -9.21
CA GLY A 91 -6.29 -10.15 -9.52
C GLY A 91 -5.55 -11.13 -8.61
N ASN A 92 -5.05 -12.22 -9.19
CA ASN A 92 -4.29 -13.26 -8.47
C ASN A 92 -2.78 -12.96 -8.34
N ARG A 93 -2.33 -11.72 -8.57
CA ARG A 93 -0.91 -11.36 -8.50
C ARG A 93 -0.45 -11.27 -7.04
N PRO A 94 0.68 -11.91 -6.67
CA PRO A 94 1.16 -11.95 -5.28
C PRO A 94 1.48 -10.55 -4.72
N ASN A 95 1.75 -9.58 -5.60
CA ASN A 95 2.08 -8.21 -5.25
C ASN A 95 0.87 -7.25 -5.36
N GLY A 96 -0.34 -7.79 -5.58
CA GLY A 96 -1.59 -7.05 -5.57
C GLY A 96 -1.78 -6.05 -6.72
N GLY A 97 -1.03 -6.14 -7.82
CA GLY A 97 -1.37 -5.50 -9.10
C GLY A 97 -0.83 -4.13 -9.41
N GLY A 98 -0.03 -3.48 -8.57
CA GLY A 98 0.61 -2.21 -8.93
C GLY A 98 0.24 -1.02 -8.05
N PHE A 99 0.78 0.14 -8.39
CA PHE A 99 0.62 1.40 -7.68
C PHE A 99 0.39 2.54 -8.66
N PHE A 100 -0.40 3.52 -8.29
CA PHE A 100 -0.48 4.78 -9.00
C PHE A 100 0.82 5.57 -8.77
N ALA A 101 1.38 6.12 -9.82
CA ALA A 101 2.49 7.07 -9.74
C ALA A 101 1.92 8.47 -9.50
N VAL A 102 2.42 9.16 -8.49
CA VAL A 102 2.04 10.54 -8.16
C VAL A 102 3.28 11.38 -7.94
N VAL A 103 3.24 12.64 -8.29
CA VAL A 103 4.39 13.56 -8.18
C VAL A 103 4.06 14.69 -7.20
N ASN A 104 5.01 14.99 -6.34
CA ASN A 104 4.94 16.15 -5.47
C ASN A 104 5.04 17.44 -6.29
N PRO A 105 4.06 18.36 -6.23
CA PRO A 105 4.07 19.58 -7.02
C PRO A 105 5.23 20.53 -6.68
N THR A 106 5.85 20.39 -5.50
CA THR A 106 6.92 21.28 -5.03
C THR A 106 8.31 20.69 -5.28
N THR A 107 8.52 19.40 -4.97
CA THR A 107 9.85 18.76 -5.06
C THR A 107 10.06 17.99 -6.36
N THR A 108 9.02 17.79 -7.16
CA THR A 108 9.02 16.96 -8.36
C THR A 108 9.41 15.49 -8.14
N GLU A 109 9.42 15.04 -6.88
CA GLU A 109 9.69 13.66 -6.52
C GLU A 109 8.47 12.78 -6.81
N THR A 110 8.72 11.59 -7.35
CA THR A 110 7.67 10.62 -7.65
C THR A 110 7.44 9.70 -6.45
N PHE A 111 6.20 9.59 -6.04
CA PHE A 111 5.72 8.67 -5.02
C PHE A 111 4.76 7.65 -5.62
N TYR A 112 4.55 6.56 -4.91
CA TYR A 112 3.68 5.48 -5.35
C TYR A 112 2.62 5.20 -4.29
N THR A 113 1.35 5.26 -4.70
CA THR A 113 0.22 5.05 -3.80
C THR A 113 -0.76 4.02 -4.32
N ARG A 114 -1.48 3.37 -3.41
CA ARG A 114 -2.65 2.55 -3.72
C ARG A 114 -3.97 3.24 -3.41
N ALA A 115 -3.90 4.38 -2.71
CA ALA A 115 -5.07 5.20 -2.51
C ALA A 115 -5.53 5.75 -3.86
N GLY A 116 -6.75 5.44 -4.26
CA GLY A 116 -7.32 5.85 -5.52
C GLY A 116 -8.33 6.99 -5.40
N SER A 117 -8.33 7.71 -4.30
CA SER A 117 -9.20 8.87 -4.09
C SER A 117 -8.55 10.12 -4.67
N PHE A 118 -9.01 10.52 -5.85
CA PHE A 118 -8.50 11.70 -6.55
C PHE A 118 -9.56 12.79 -6.64
N GLU A 119 -9.10 14.00 -6.91
CA GLU A 119 -9.95 15.18 -7.18
C GLU A 119 -9.37 16.00 -8.32
N SER A 120 -10.20 16.81 -8.95
CA SER A 120 -9.79 17.72 -10.01
C SER A 120 -9.65 19.14 -9.48
N LEU A 121 -8.52 19.76 -9.72
CA LEU A 121 -8.31 21.18 -9.49
C LEU A 121 -9.04 22.02 -10.55
N VAL A 122 -9.06 23.34 -10.35
CA VAL A 122 -9.72 24.31 -11.25
C VAL A 122 -9.08 24.33 -12.64
N ASP A 123 -7.77 24.05 -12.71
CA ASP A 123 -7.01 23.95 -13.96
C ASP A 123 -7.17 22.61 -14.69
N GLY A 124 -7.98 21.70 -14.16
CA GLY A 124 -8.18 20.36 -14.70
C GLY A 124 -7.12 19.33 -14.29
N THR A 125 -6.11 19.72 -13.53
CA THR A 125 -5.09 18.77 -13.02
C THR A 125 -5.73 17.83 -12.00
N ILE A 126 -5.44 16.54 -12.12
CA ILE A 126 -5.93 15.51 -11.19
C ILE A 126 -4.90 15.31 -10.09
N VAL A 127 -5.34 15.46 -8.85
CA VAL A 127 -4.50 15.36 -7.66
C VAL A 127 -5.11 14.39 -6.64
N THR A 128 -4.27 13.94 -5.69
CA THR A 128 -4.75 13.16 -4.54
C THR A 128 -5.61 14.03 -3.63
N ARG A 129 -6.68 13.44 -3.06
CA ARG A 129 -7.63 14.14 -2.15
C ARG A 129 -7.07 14.31 -0.74
N ASP A 130 -5.78 14.35 -0.58
CA ASP A 130 -5.11 14.62 0.68
C ASP A 130 -4.57 16.05 0.75
N SER A 131 -4.06 16.45 1.92
CA SER A 131 -3.51 17.80 2.13
C SER A 131 -2.28 18.11 1.28
N ASN A 132 -1.63 17.10 0.69
CA ASN A 132 -0.41 17.27 -0.08
C ASN A 132 -0.67 17.51 -1.57
N GLN A 133 -1.86 17.15 -2.06
CA GLN A 133 -2.32 17.34 -3.44
C GLN A 133 -1.28 16.89 -4.48
N PHE A 134 -0.77 15.66 -4.34
CA PHE A 134 0.16 15.09 -5.31
C PHE A 134 -0.52 14.89 -6.65
N ARG A 135 0.16 15.26 -7.75
CA ARG A 135 -0.36 15.16 -9.12
C ARG A 135 -0.30 13.72 -9.63
N LEU A 136 -1.42 13.22 -10.13
CA LEU A 136 -1.50 11.89 -10.73
C LEU A 136 -0.75 11.85 -12.06
N GLN A 137 0.10 10.82 -12.24
CA GLN A 137 0.94 10.68 -13.41
C GLN A 137 0.32 9.77 -14.47
N THR A 138 0.54 10.16 -15.71
CA THR A 138 0.30 9.37 -16.90
C THR A 138 1.62 8.92 -17.50
N GLN A 139 1.58 8.14 -18.59
CA GLN A 139 2.79 7.77 -19.34
C GLN A 139 3.50 8.98 -19.99
N THR A 140 2.80 10.10 -20.14
CA THR A 140 3.29 11.32 -20.82
C THR A 140 3.51 12.50 -19.89
N GLY A 141 3.22 12.39 -18.60
CA GLY A 141 3.35 13.47 -17.59
C GLY A 141 2.14 13.59 -16.66
N ASP A 142 1.91 14.76 -16.12
CA ASP A 142 0.79 15.03 -15.22
C ASP A 142 -0.55 14.79 -15.93
N LEU A 143 -1.52 14.17 -15.24
CA LEU A 143 -2.87 14.02 -15.79
C LEU A 143 -3.64 15.34 -15.66
N VAL A 144 -3.92 15.95 -16.79
CA VAL A 144 -4.74 17.16 -16.89
C VAL A 144 -5.96 16.87 -17.77
N ILE A 145 -7.15 17.11 -17.24
CA ILE A 145 -8.42 16.93 -17.95
C ILE A 145 -9.13 18.29 -17.96
N ALA A 146 -8.72 19.15 -18.88
CA ALA A 146 -9.31 20.46 -19.09
C ALA A 146 -10.03 20.50 -20.45
N PRO A 147 -11.19 21.15 -20.56
CA PRO A 147 -11.81 21.45 -21.85
C PRO A 147 -11.01 22.57 -22.56
N ASP A 148 -11.04 22.56 -23.89
CA ASP A 148 -10.49 23.66 -24.71
C ASP A 148 -11.42 24.89 -24.68
N GLU A 149 -10.96 26.03 -25.24
CA GLU A 149 -11.76 27.24 -25.31
C GLU A 149 -13.09 27.01 -26.05
N GLY A 150 -14.21 27.30 -25.38
CA GLY A 150 -15.55 27.12 -25.94
C GLY A 150 -16.15 25.74 -25.74
N GLU A 151 -15.45 24.80 -25.15
CA GLU A 151 -15.92 23.46 -24.80
C GLU A 151 -16.39 23.40 -23.33
N THR A 152 -17.36 22.53 -23.07
CA THR A 152 -17.82 22.24 -21.70
C THR A 152 -17.54 20.78 -21.36
N LEU A 153 -16.83 20.53 -20.28
CA LEU A 153 -16.59 19.19 -19.77
C LEU A 153 -17.87 18.65 -19.09
N LEU A 154 -18.44 17.59 -19.65
CA LEU A 154 -19.64 16.94 -19.12
C LEU A 154 -19.34 15.86 -18.11
N ALA A 155 -18.38 14.98 -18.44
CA ALA A 155 -17.99 13.85 -17.59
C ALA A 155 -16.55 13.42 -17.84
N ARG A 156 -15.99 12.71 -16.88
CA ARG A 156 -14.71 12.03 -16.98
C ARG A 156 -14.94 10.53 -16.92
N GLN A 157 -14.29 9.77 -17.78
CA GLN A 157 -14.42 8.31 -17.81
C GLN A 157 -13.02 7.69 -17.84
N ILE A 158 -12.83 6.67 -17.04
CA ILE A 158 -11.59 5.88 -17.03
C ILE A 158 -12.00 4.42 -17.27
N ASP A 159 -11.38 3.79 -18.25
CA ASP A 159 -11.67 2.40 -18.57
C ASP A 159 -10.83 1.41 -17.74
N GLU A 160 -11.14 0.12 -17.85
CA GLU A 160 -10.44 -0.95 -17.13
C GLU A 160 -8.95 -1.08 -17.54
N GLN A 161 -8.56 -0.53 -18.66
CA GLN A 161 -7.18 -0.50 -19.16
C GLN A 161 -6.42 0.74 -18.67
N GLY A 162 -7.10 1.64 -17.93
CA GLY A 162 -6.52 2.88 -17.43
C GLY A 162 -6.47 4.00 -18.46
N ASN A 163 -7.19 3.89 -19.61
CA ASN A 163 -7.31 5.01 -20.53
C ASN A 163 -8.32 6.02 -19.99
N VAL A 164 -7.94 7.27 -20.02
CA VAL A 164 -8.72 8.40 -19.52
C VAL A 164 -9.40 9.09 -20.70
N TYR A 165 -10.70 9.28 -20.58
CA TYR A 165 -11.52 9.97 -21.57
C TYR A 165 -12.23 11.17 -20.94
N ALA A 166 -12.27 12.27 -21.66
CA ALA A 166 -13.13 13.41 -21.36
C ALA A 166 -14.34 13.36 -22.28
N LEU A 167 -15.54 13.44 -21.69
CA LEU A 167 -16.78 13.69 -22.44
C LEU A 167 -17.00 15.20 -22.49
N ILE A 168 -16.95 15.79 -23.65
CA ILE A 168 -16.92 17.23 -23.88
C ILE A 168 -18.07 17.60 -24.80
N ASN A 169 -18.75 18.72 -24.52
CA ASN A 169 -19.72 19.31 -25.43
C ASN A 169 -19.07 20.50 -26.16
N ASP A 170 -19.02 20.43 -27.49
CA ASP A 170 -18.48 21.46 -28.39
C ASP A 170 -19.56 22.50 -28.79
N GLY A 171 -20.68 22.56 -28.05
CA GLY A 171 -21.82 23.40 -28.40
C GLY A 171 -22.67 22.87 -29.55
N LYS A 172 -22.28 21.75 -30.19
CA LYS A 172 -23.02 21.08 -31.28
C LYS A 172 -23.30 19.63 -30.99
N GLN A 173 -22.35 18.93 -30.40
CA GLN A 173 -22.45 17.51 -30.09
C GLN A 173 -21.56 17.13 -28.92
N ASP A 174 -21.88 16.00 -28.30
CA ASP A 174 -21.06 15.41 -27.26
C ASP A 174 -19.95 14.56 -27.89
N ILE A 175 -18.70 14.85 -27.55
CA ILE A 175 -17.52 14.20 -28.10
C ILE A 175 -16.78 13.48 -26.95
N ARG A 176 -16.44 12.21 -27.16
CA ARG A 176 -15.55 11.46 -26.29
C ARG A 176 -14.11 11.58 -26.78
N ARG A 177 -13.28 12.32 -26.04
CA ARG A 177 -11.88 12.56 -26.37
C ARG A 177 -10.99 11.71 -25.46
N ALA A 178 -10.08 10.93 -26.03
CA ALA A 178 -9.02 10.26 -25.26
C ALA A 178 -7.97 11.32 -24.82
N VAL A 179 -7.71 11.36 -23.52
CA VAL A 179 -6.79 12.33 -22.91
C VAL A 179 -5.41 11.72 -22.70
N ALA A 180 -5.36 10.61 -21.95
CA ALA A 180 -4.10 9.97 -21.58
C ALA A 180 -4.34 8.53 -21.11
N GLN A 181 -3.24 7.81 -20.82
CA GLN A 181 -3.28 6.53 -20.14
C GLN A 181 -2.58 6.64 -18.78
N LEU A 182 -3.21 6.15 -17.73
CA LEU A 182 -2.67 6.15 -16.36
C LEU A 182 -1.39 5.31 -16.28
N GLN A 183 -0.43 5.79 -15.52
CA GLN A 183 0.77 5.05 -15.21
C GLN A 183 0.56 4.19 -13.96
N VAL A 184 0.47 2.87 -14.15
CA VAL A 184 0.44 1.89 -13.05
C VAL A 184 1.78 1.17 -13.03
N VAL A 185 2.50 1.30 -11.92
CA VAL A 185 3.85 0.75 -11.75
C VAL A 185 3.79 -0.49 -10.89
N ASN A 186 4.40 -1.58 -11.38
CA ASN A 186 4.52 -2.84 -10.66
C ASN A 186 5.93 -3.01 -10.10
N PHE A 187 6.04 -3.33 -8.82
CA PHE A 187 7.30 -3.68 -8.18
C PHE A 187 7.41 -5.21 -8.04
N ALA A 188 8.56 -5.76 -8.39
CA ALA A 188 8.80 -7.22 -8.30
C ALA A 188 8.76 -7.70 -6.83
N ALA A 189 9.22 -6.88 -5.88
CA ALA A 189 9.22 -7.16 -4.46
C ALA A 189 8.89 -5.88 -3.66
N PRO A 190 7.61 -5.50 -3.53
CA PRO A 190 7.22 -4.27 -2.83
C PRO A 190 7.45 -4.32 -1.32
N GLN A 191 7.98 -5.41 -0.79
CA GLN A 191 8.25 -5.64 0.64
C GLN A 191 9.72 -5.39 1.03
N ASN A 192 10.60 -5.08 0.08
CA ASN A 192 12.01 -4.80 0.33
C ASN A 192 12.29 -3.30 0.20
#